data_915287ed75e1ed876e2143be50ec6db1
#
_entry.id   915287ed75e1ed876e2143be50ec6db1
#
_cell.length_a   1.000
_cell.length_b   1.000
_cell.length_c   1.000
_cell.angle_alpha   90.00
_cell.angle_beta   90.00
_cell.angle_gamma   90.00
#
_symmetry.space_group_name_H-M   'P 1'
#
loop_
_entity.id
_entity.type
_entity.pdbx_description
1 polymer ?
#
loop_
_entity_poly.entity_id
_entity_poly.type
_entity_poly.pdbx_seq_one_letter_code
_entity_poly.pdbx_strand_id
1 'polypeptide(L)'
;MTKNRTMKKEKKPKREVAIVHFNTPMLTEAAIKSLRKHGGEKYHVTIFDNSDMKPFNRRMRGVTVIDNTKGQVIDFEAELAKFPERDRSIGCAVGCEFGSAKHMMTVQKLWELLPEGFVLMESDVLLKQSIEEFFDTTQSVVGYWQKQQPYNPFHIGRMLPMLCYMNVPMLTAKGAKYFDPERTYGLLPGGRENRNNWYDTGSVLLEDILANRPNLIGRHIDIRNYLEHFGSGSWQNNVHMLHQEWLEKHKDLWQ
;
A
#
# COMPACT_ATOMS: atom_id res chain seq x y z
N MET A 1 51.24 20.92 -11.61
CA MET A 1 50.40 20.64 -10.41
C MET A 1 49.01 20.23 -10.87
N THR A 2 48.76 18.94 -10.95
CA THR A 2 47.49 18.35 -11.42
C THR A 2 46.57 18.19 -10.22
N LYS A 3 45.48 18.96 -10.17
CA LYS A 3 44.48 18.87 -9.11
C LYS A 3 43.69 17.54 -9.28
N ASN A 4 43.89 16.59 -8.38
CA ASN A 4 43.06 15.40 -8.24
C ASN A 4 41.63 15.84 -7.94
N ARG A 5 40.75 15.76 -8.93
CA ARG A 5 39.31 15.89 -8.79
C ARG A 5 38.79 14.59 -8.19
N THR A 6 38.61 14.55 -6.90
CA THR A 6 37.89 13.45 -6.22
C THR A 6 36.50 13.40 -6.81
N MET A 7 36.20 12.37 -7.61
CA MET A 7 34.86 12.09 -8.09
C MET A 7 34.00 11.81 -6.84
N LYS A 8 33.02 12.69 -6.57
CA LYS A 8 31.97 12.39 -5.60
C LYS A 8 31.28 11.12 -6.07
N LYS A 9 31.39 10.03 -5.29
CA LYS A 9 30.58 8.83 -5.51
C LYS A 9 29.11 9.27 -5.55
N GLU A 10 28.48 9.18 -6.71
CA GLU A 10 27.02 9.34 -6.82
C GLU A 10 26.39 8.35 -5.85
N LYS A 11 25.64 8.86 -4.89
CA LYS A 11 24.84 8.03 -4.00
C LYS A 11 23.77 7.37 -4.87
N LYS A 12 23.81 6.04 -5.00
CA LYS A 12 22.73 5.29 -5.64
C LYS A 12 21.40 5.76 -5.06
N PRO A 13 20.39 6.02 -5.90
CA PRO A 13 19.07 6.41 -5.41
C PRO A 13 18.58 5.36 -4.41
N LYS A 14 18.08 5.82 -3.29
CA LYS A 14 17.49 4.91 -2.30
C LYS A 14 16.22 4.33 -2.88
N ARG A 15 15.99 3.04 -2.64
CA ARG A 15 14.75 2.38 -3.03
C ARG A 15 13.63 2.81 -2.11
N GLU A 16 12.52 3.20 -2.68
CA GLU A 16 11.39 3.77 -1.94
C GLU A 16 10.45 2.67 -1.46
N VAL A 17 10.09 2.71 -0.18
CA VAL A 17 9.04 1.88 0.42
C VAL A 17 7.99 2.81 1.01
N ALA A 18 6.74 2.65 0.61
CA ALA A 18 5.64 3.43 1.12
C ALA A 18 4.77 2.62 2.08
N ILE A 19 4.36 3.24 3.19
CA ILE A 19 3.48 2.65 4.19
C ILE A 19 2.28 3.57 4.38
N VAL A 20 1.07 3.05 4.22
CA VAL A 20 -0.14 3.73 4.66
C VAL A 20 -0.36 3.41 6.13
N HIS A 21 -0.31 4.43 6.96
CA HIS A 21 -0.44 4.31 8.42
C HIS A 21 -1.81 4.79 8.90
N PHE A 22 -2.41 4.01 9.80
CA PHE A 22 -3.63 4.38 10.50
C PHE A 22 -3.62 3.82 11.93
N ASN A 23 -3.43 4.68 12.93
CA ASN A 23 -3.56 4.40 14.39
C ASN A 23 -2.73 3.23 14.97
N THR A 24 -1.74 2.71 14.25
CA THR A 24 -0.95 1.53 14.65
C THR A 24 0.56 1.81 14.77
N PRO A 25 1.00 2.86 15.51
CA PRO A 25 2.41 3.29 15.49
C PRO A 25 3.40 2.23 15.94
N MET A 26 3.01 1.31 16.83
CA MET A 26 3.86 0.20 17.26
C MET A 26 4.09 -0.83 16.16
N LEU A 27 3.04 -1.22 15.43
CA LEU A 27 3.16 -2.15 14.30
C LEU A 27 3.98 -1.52 13.18
N THR A 28 3.71 -0.27 12.83
CA THR A 28 4.47 0.46 11.80
C THR A 28 5.95 0.58 12.16
N GLU A 29 6.27 0.88 13.41
CA GLU A 29 7.67 0.91 13.89
C GLU A 29 8.34 -0.45 13.73
N ALA A 30 7.66 -1.53 14.14
CA ALA A 30 8.17 -2.89 14.01
C ALA A 30 8.32 -3.31 12.53
N ALA A 31 7.38 -2.95 11.67
CA ALA A 31 7.46 -3.18 10.23
C ALA A 31 8.73 -2.52 9.63
N ILE A 32 9.00 -1.26 9.97
CA ILE A 32 10.21 -0.55 9.53
C ILE A 32 11.48 -1.21 10.09
N LYS A 33 11.47 -1.64 11.35
CA LYS A 33 12.62 -2.34 11.95
C LYS A 33 12.89 -3.67 11.26
N SER A 34 11.85 -4.46 10.94
CA SER A 34 12.00 -5.70 10.19
C SER A 34 12.57 -5.45 8.78
N LEU A 35 12.11 -4.40 8.10
CA LEU A 35 12.68 -3.97 6.82
C LEU A 35 14.18 -3.64 6.94
N ARG A 36 14.57 -2.93 8.01
CA ARG A 36 15.98 -2.59 8.27
C ARG A 36 16.83 -3.82 8.60
N LYS A 37 16.30 -4.75 9.36
CA LYS A 37 16.97 -6.00 9.70
C LYS A 37 17.40 -6.80 8.47
N HIS A 38 16.53 -6.87 7.47
CA HIS A 38 16.77 -7.66 6.26
C HIS A 38 17.34 -6.86 5.07
N GLY A 39 17.25 -5.55 5.10
CA GLY A 39 17.65 -4.69 3.98
C GLY A 39 18.65 -3.58 4.33
N GLY A 40 18.90 -3.33 5.61
CA GLY A 40 19.76 -2.22 6.05
C GLY A 40 19.21 -0.84 5.66
N GLU A 41 20.11 0.10 5.45
CA GLU A 41 19.82 1.53 5.21
C GLU A 41 19.59 1.86 3.72
N LYS A 42 19.48 0.86 2.85
CA LYS A 42 19.31 1.07 1.41
C LYS A 42 17.91 1.54 1.01
N TYR A 43 16.93 1.33 1.89
CA TYR A 43 15.56 1.77 1.67
C TYR A 43 15.33 3.15 2.30
N HIS A 44 14.60 3.99 1.58
CA HIS A 44 13.92 5.15 2.15
C HIS A 44 12.47 4.75 2.42
N VAL A 45 11.90 5.17 3.54
CA VAL A 45 10.52 4.84 3.90
C VAL A 45 9.70 6.11 3.93
N THR A 46 8.63 6.15 3.15
CA THR A 46 7.62 7.21 3.20
C THR A 46 6.37 6.68 3.87
N ILE A 47 6.03 7.24 5.02
CA ILE A 47 4.78 6.94 5.74
C ILE A 47 3.75 7.99 5.35
N PHE A 48 2.59 7.57 4.85
CA PHE A 48 1.43 8.43 4.70
C PHE A 48 0.51 8.21 5.89
N ASP A 49 0.44 9.19 6.80
CA ASP A 49 -0.25 9.06 8.07
C ASP A 49 -1.66 9.64 8.02
N ASN A 50 -2.65 8.74 8.02
CA ASN A 50 -4.08 9.05 8.02
C ASN A 50 -4.73 8.90 9.41
N SER A 51 -3.93 8.86 10.47
CA SER A 51 -4.43 8.62 11.82
C SER A 51 -5.34 9.73 12.32
N ASP A 52 -6.37 9.37 13.04
CA ASP A 52 -7.26 10.29 13.74
C ASP A 52 -7.00 10.32 15.26
N MET A 53 -6.41 9.27 15.84
CA MET A 53 -6.14 9.15 17.27
C MET A 53 -4.67 8.94 17.62
N LYS A 54 -3.95 8.12 16.84
CA LYS A 54 -2.59 7.67 17.18
C LYS A 54 -1.64 7.87 16.00
N PRO A 55 -1.21 9.12 15.74
CA PRO A 55 -0.30 9.43 14.65
C PRO A 55 1.07 8.79 14.85
N PHE A 56 1.77 8.58 13.73
CA PHE A 56 3.15 8.11 13.75
C PHE A 56 4.11 9.25 14.07
N ASN A 57 4.43 9.42 15.34
CA ASN A 57 5.27 10.50 15.86
C ASN A 57 6.71 10.05 16.18
N ARG A 58 7.17 8.91 15.61
CA ARG A 58 8.51 8.39 15.82
C ARG A 58 9.50 9.02 14.84
N ARG A 59 10.64 9.47 15.34
CA ARG A 59 11.76 9.91 14.49
C ARG A 59 12.66 8.71 14.20
N MET A 60 12.71 8.31 12.95
CA MET A 60 13.55 7.21 12.49
C MET A 60 14.41 7.69 11.31
N ARG A 61 15.67 7.26 11.25
CA ARG A 61 16.58 7.64 10.17
C ARG A 61 16.06 7.13 8.82
N GLY A 62 16.05 7.97 7.79
CA GLY A 62 15.60 7.60 6.45
C GLY A 62 14.11 7.26 6.38
N VAL A 63 13.32 7.86 7.26
CA VAL A 63 11.85 7.83 7.26
C VAL A 63 11.34 9.26 7.06
N THR A 64 10.45 9.43 6.11
CA THR A 64 9.68 10.65 5.89
C THR A 64 8.22 10.38 6.27
N VAL A 65 7.59 11.29 6.98
CA VAL A 65 6.16 11.21 7.31
C VAL A 65 5.42 12.29 6.55
N ILE A 66 4.43 11.88 5.78
CA ILE A 66 3.45 12.77 5.15
C ILE A 66 2.25 12.79 6.10
N ASP A 67 2.08 13.88 6.81
CA ASP A 67 1.00 14.06 7.76
C ASP A 67 -0.30 14.39 7.03
N ASN A 68 -1.30 13.53 7.15
CA ASN A 68 -2.67 13.74 6.68
C ASN A 68 -3.70 13.58 7.82
N THR A 69 -3.26 13.68 9.06
CA THR A 69 -4.13 13.47 10.25
C THR A 69 -5.29 14.45 10.34
N LYS A 70 -5.19 15.57 9.63
CA LYS A 70 -6.23 16.63 9.55
C LYS A 70 -6.77 16.82 8.13
N GLY A 71 -6.52 15.88 7.23
CA GLY A 71 -6.99 15.99 5.85
C GLY A 71 -6.25 17.03 5.00
N GLN A 72 -5.05 17.48 5.40
CA GLN A 72 -4.32 18.55 4.70
C GLN A 72 -3.71 18.14 3.36
N VAL A 73 -3.57 16.83 3.09
CA VAL A 73 -3.08 16.30 1.82
C VAL A 73 -4.21 15.69 1.01
N ILE A 74 -5.08 14.93 1.66
CA ILE A 74 -6.32 14.38 1.10
C ILE A 74 -7.44 14.67 2.09
N ASP A 75 -8.37 15.52 1.70
CA ASP A 75 -9.62 15.71 2.44
C ASP A 75 -10.59 14.57 2.05
N PHE A 76 -10.57 13.50 2.81
CA PHE A 76 -11.40 12.33 2.54
C PHE A 76 -12.89 12.64 2.58
N GLU A 77 -13.34 13.55 3.44
CA GLU A 77 -14.76 13.90 3.52
C GLU A 77 -15.19 14.65 2.26
N ALA A 78 -14.37 15.61 1.80
CA ALA A 78 -14.62 16.34 0.57
C ALA A 78 -14.56 15.41 -0.66
N GLU A 79 -13.59 14.49 -0.71
CA GLU A 79 -13.50 13.51 -1.81
C GLU A 79 -14.70 12.57 -1.83
N LEU A 80 -15.10 12.04 -0.68
CA LEU A 80 -16.24 11.14 -0.55
C LEU A 80 -17.58 11.84 -0.80
N ALA A 81 -17.69 13.13 -0.49
CA ALA A 81 -18.89 13.93 -0.74
C ALA A 81 -19.21 14.14 -2.23
N LYS A 82 -18.20 14.02 -3.11
CA LYS A 82 -18.39 14.07 -4.58
C LYS A 82 -19.25 12.90 -5.09
N PHE A 83 -19.41 11.84 -4.27
CA PHE A 83 -20.15 10.64 -4.60
C PHE A 83 -21.32 10.43 -3.63
N PRO A 84 -22.43 11.18 -3.76
CA PRO A 84 -23.50 11.21 -2.77
C PRO A 84 -24.26 9.90 -2.62
N GLU A 85 -24.27 9.07 -3.66
CA GLU A 85 -25.00 7.81 -3.66
C GLU A 85 -24.19 6.64 -3.08
N ARG A 86 -23.56 6.85 -1.95
CA ARG A 86 -22.81 5.80 -1.25
C ARG A 86 -23.75 4.85 -0.54
N ASP A 87 -23.70 3.58 -0.92
CA ASP A 87 -24.33 2.51 -0.17
C ASP A 87 -23.29 1.82 0.71
N ARG A 88 -23.33 2.11 2.00
CA ARG A 88 -22.41 1.55 2.99
C ARG A 88 -22.61 0.06 3.23
N SER A 89 -23.69 -0.51 2.72
CA SER A 89 -23.98 -1.96 2.85
C SER A 89 -23.29 -2.81 1.77
N ILE A 90 -22.75 -2.19 0.73
CA ILE A 90 -22.19 -2.90 -0.42
C ILE A 90 -20.66 -2.81 -0.43
N GLY A 91 -20.02 -3.84 0.04
CA GLY A 91 -18.59 -4.07 -0.08
C GLY A 91 -17.69 -3.26 0.86
N CYS A 92 -16.43 -3.66 0.98
CA CYS A 92 -15.46 -3.05 1.88
C CYS A 92 -15.11 -1.62 1.52
N ALA A 93 -15.10 -1.26 0.25
CA ALA A 93 -14.82 0.13 -0.16
C ALA A 93 -15.83 1.13 0.37
N VAL A 94 -17.06 0.66 0.61
CA VAL A 94 -18.19 1.48 1.05
C VAL A 94 -18.70 1.06 2.42
N GLY A 95 -18.65 -0.24 2.75
CA GLY A 95 -19.24 -0.80 3.97
C GLY A 95 -18.38 -0.66 5.22
N CYS A 96 -17.07 -0.52 5.07
CA CYS A 96 -16.14 -0.46 6.20
C CYS A 96 -15.73 0.98 6.51
N GLU A 97 -16.69 1.87 6.74
CA GLU A 97 -16.43 3.29 7.04
C GLU A 97 -15.45 3.95 6.05
N PHE A 98 -15.50 3.48 4.81
CA PHE A 98 -14.62 3.90 3.72
C PHE A 98 -13.12 3.56 3.92
N GLY A 99 -12.78 2.62 4.79
CA GLY A 99 -11.38 2.27 5.06
C GLY A 99 -10.62 1.86 3.80
N SER A 100 -11.17 0.96 3.00
CA SER A 100 -10.55 0.55 1.73
C SER A 100 -10.49 1.70 0.72
N ALA A 101 -11.52 2.55 0.64
CA ALA A 101 -11.51 3.71 -0.25
C ALA A 101 -10.44 4.74 0.18
N LYS A 102 -10.36 5.05 1.47
CA LYS A 102 -9.31 5.93 2.01
C LYS A 102 -7.91 5.38 1.72
N HIS A 103 -7.71 4.08 1.90
CA HIS A 103 -6.45 3.43 1.56
C HIS A 103 -6.13 3.54 0.06
N MET A 104 -7.09 3.24 -0.82
CA MET A 104 -6.92 3.33 -2.27
C MET A 104 -6.62 4.76 -2.73
N MET A 105 -7.33 5.77 -2.21
CA MET A 105 -7.05 7.19 -2.47
C MET A 105 -5.63 7.56 -2.05
N THR A 106 -5.20 7.07 -0.88
CA THR A 106 -3.85 7.33 -0.36
C THR A 106 -2.78 6.73 -1.26
N VAL A 107 -2.95 5.48 -1.70
CA VAL A 107 -1.99 4.85 -2.62
C VAL A 107 -1.98 5.55 -3.98
N GLN A 108 -3.13 5.98 -4.49
CA GLN A 108 -3.19 6.79 -5.71
C GLN A 108 -2.46 8.13 -5.54
N LYS A 109 -2.56 8.76 -4.37
CA LYS A 109 -1.80 9.99 -4.05
C LYS A 109 -0.31 9.73 -3.93
N LEU A 110 0.09 8.59 -3.40
CA LEU A 110 1.49 8.19 -3.37
C LEU A 110 2.10 8.03 -4.78
N TRP A 111 1.32 7.66 -5.80
CA TRP A 111 1.81 7.66 -7.19
C TRP A 111 2.24 9.05 -7.66
N GLU A 112 1.53 10.10 -7.24
CA GLU A 112 1.90 11.48 -7.55
C GLU A 112 3.15 11.94 -6.79
N LEU A 113 3.28 11.51 -5.54
CA LEU A 113 4.36 11.92 -4.64
C LEU A 113 5.65 11.12 -4.84
N LEU A 114 5.54 9.89 -5.34
CA LEU A 114 6.64 8.94 -5.58
C LEU A 114 6.64 8.48 -7.05
N PRO A 115 6.83 9.38 -8.01
CA PRO A 115 6.59 9.12 -9.43
C PRO A 115 7.56 8.10 -10.06
N GLU A 116 8.69 7.80 -9.43
CA GLU A 116 9.64 6.78 -9.92
C GLU A 116 9.19 5.34 -9.61
N GLY A 117 8.19 5.18 -8.74
CA GLY A 117 7.71 3.90 -8.25
C GLY A 117 8.24 3.55 -6.87
N PHE A 118 7.55 2.61 -6.21
CA PHE A 118 7.83 2.22 -4.83
C PHE A 118 7.31 0.81 -4.52
N VAL A 119 7.79 0.23 -3.44
CA VAL A 119 7.14 -0.93 -2.82
C VAL A 119 6.14 -0.41 -1.79
N LEU A 120 4.85 -0.72 -1.98
CA LEU A 120 3.84 -0.58 -0.94
C LEU A 120 4.04 -1.71 0.08
N MET A 121 4.08 -1.37 1.35
CA MET A 121 4.15 -2.31 2.47
C MET A 121 3.10 -1.91 3.51
N GLU A 122 2.26 -2.84 3.96
CA GLU A 122 1.29 -2.54 5.01
C GLU A 122 1.96 -2.31 6.36
N SER A 123 1.30 -1.55 7.22
CA SER A 123 1.82 -1.14 8.53
C SER A 123 1.84 -2.27 9.57
N ASP A 124 1.17 -3.38 9.29
CA ASP A 124 0.99 -4.53 10.18
C ASP A 124 1.64 -5.82 9.63
N VAL A 125 2.72 -5.67 8.88
CA VAL A 125 3.55 -6.77 8.40
C VAL A 125 4.93 -6.76 9.04
N LEU A 126 5.52 -7.94 9.25
CA LEU A 126 6.92 -8.12 9.62
C LEU A 126 7.62 -8.94 8.54
N LEU A 127 8.71 -8.41 8.00
CA LEU A 127 9.47 -9.10 6.97
C LEU A 127 10.32 -10.23 7.57
N LYS A 128 10.39 -11.36 6.85
CA LYS A 128 11.22 -12.53 7.17
C LYS A 128 12.53 -12.54 6.41
N GLN A 129 12.61 -11.78 5.32
CA GLN A 129 13.78 -11.71 4.45
C GLN A 129 13.80 -10.42 3.63
N SER A 130 14.87 -10.24 2.84
CA SER A 130 15.05 -9.08 1.97
C SER A 130 13.97 -9.03 0.88
N ILE A 131 13.50 -7.81 0.58
CA ILE A 131 12.52 -7.53 -0.49
C ILE A 131 13.19 -7.00 -1.78
N GLU A 132 14.50 -7.23 -1.94
CA GLU A 132 15.25 -6.72 -3.12
C GLU A 132 14.62 -7.10 -4.44
N GLU A 133 14.14 -8.32 -4.57
CA GLU A 133 13.58 -8.84 -5.82
C GLU A 133 12.23 -8.20 -6.21
N PHE A 134 11.59 -7.46 -5.29
CA PHE A 134 10.40 -6.69 -5.63
C PHE A 134 10.73 -5.48 -6.49
N PHE A 135 11.92 -4.89 -6.36
CA PHE A 135 12.34 -3.71 -7.13
C PHE A 135 12.77 -4.07 -8.57
N ASP A 136 11.94 -4.81 -9.26
CA ASP A 136 12.15 -5.18 -10.67
C ASP A 136 11.51 -4.13 -11.58
N THR A 137 12.30 -3.17 -12.04
CA THR A 137 11.83 -2.07 -12.90
C THR A 137 11.44 -2.51 -14.32
N THR A 138 11.66 -3.76 -14.69
CA THR A 138 11.18 -4.33 -15.96
C THR A 138 9.71 -4.74 -15.91
N GLN A 139 9.15 -4.82 -14.69
CA GLN A 139 7.77 -5.18 -14.44
C GLN A 139 6.94 -3.94 -14.09
N SER A 140 5.67 -3.94 -14.48
CA SER A 140 4.72 -2.90 -14.07
C SER A 140 4.35 -3.05 -12.59
N VAL A 141 4.23 -4.28 -12.12
CA VAL A 141 3.99 -4.64 -10.73
C VAL A 141 4.71 -5.94 -10.36
N VAL A 142 5.10 -6.04 -9.09
CA VAL A 142 5.61 -7.30 -8.51
C VAL A 142 4.90 -7.52 -7.18
N GLY A 143 4.19 -8.63 -7.03
CA GLY A 143 3.43 -8.90 -5.79
C GLY A 143 2.56 -10.14 -5.90
N TYR A 144 1.66 -10.30 -4.93
CA TYR A 144 0.75 -11.44 -4.89
C TYR A 144 -0.62 -11.05 -5.46
N TRP A 145 -1.07 -11.81 -6.45
CA TRP A 145 -2.40 -11.63 -7.06
C TRP A 145 -3.36 -12.62 -6.44
N GLN A 146 -4.28 -12.11 -5.66
CA GLN A 146 -5.38 -12.88 -5.12
C GLN A 146 -6.48 -12.97 -6.17
N LYS A 147 -6.78 -14.17 -6.61
CA LYS A 147 -7.92 -14.40 -7.52
C LYS A 147 -9.25 -14.18 -6.80
N GLN A 148 -10.31 -14.02 -7.56
CA GLN A 148 -11.67 -14.02 -7.04
C GLN A 148 -11.87 -15.19 -6.08
N GLN A 149 -12.49 -14.89 -4.94
CA GLN A 149 -12.76 -15.91 -3.91
C GLN A 149 -14.03 -16.69 -4.27
N PRO A 150 -14.00 -18.02 -4.27
CA PRO A 150 -15.17 -18.84 -4.62
C PRO A 150 -16.38 -18.59 -3.73
N TYR A 151 -16.14 -18.22 -2.47
CA TYR A 151 -17.19 -17.93 -1.47
C TYR A 151 -17.67 -16.47 -1.50
N ASN A 152 -17.03 -15.61 -2.26
CA ASN A 152 -17.42 -14.24 -2.46
C ASN A 152 -17.47 -13.91 -3.95
N PRO A 153 -18.60 -14.21 -4.63
CA PRO A 153 -18.72 -14.05 -6.08
C PRO A 153 -18.64 -12.58 -6.52
N PHE A 154 -18.77 -11.62 -5.59
CA PHE A 154 -18.70 -10.20 -5.89
C PHE A 154 -17.28 -9.64 -5.88
N HIS A 155 -16.31 -10.39 -5.36
CA HIS A 155 -14.92 -9.95 -5.30
C HIS A 155 -14.18 -10.33 -6.57
N ILE A 156 -13.80 -9.33 -7.37
CA ILE A 156 -13.14 -9.53 -8.68
C ILE A 156 -11.68 -10.01 -8.60
N GLY A 157 -11.14 -10.12 -7.41
CA GLY A 157 -9.70 -10.33 -7.17
C GLY A 157 -8.97 -9.02 -6.93
N ARG A 158 -7.71 -9.10 -6.51
CA ARG A 158 -6.90 -7.92 -6.20
C ARG A 158 -5.40 -8.20 -6.17
N MET A 159 -4.61 -7.16 -6.38
CA MET A 159 -3.22 -7.14 -5.93
C MET A 159 -3.22 -6.93 -4.42
N LEU A 160 -2.61 -7.85 -3.67
CA LEU A 160 -2.55 -7.68 -2.21
C LEU A 160 -1.62 -6.51 -1.84
N PRO A 161 -2.10 -5.55 -1.04
CA PRO A 161 -1.34 -4.37 -0.65
C PRO A 161 -0.25 -4.65 0.39
N MET A 162 -0.25 -5.84 0.99
CA MET A 162 0.68 -6.21 2.07
C MET A 162 2.15 -6.02 1.67
N LEU A 163 2.48 -6.38 0.43
CA LEU A 163 3.80 -6.17 -0.16
C LEU A 163 3.68 -6.21 -1.69
N CYS A 164 3.83 -5.04 -2.34
CA CYS A 164 3.62 -4.91 -3.78
C CYS A 164 4.48 -3.78 -4.34
N TYR A 165 5.35 -4.08 -5.32
CA TYR A 165 6.04 -3.04 -6.09
C TYR A 165 5.13 -2.50 -7.18
N MET A 166 5.14 -1.20 -7.35
CA MET A 166 4.43 -0.46 -8.38
C MET A 166 5.42 0.39 -9.18
N ASN A 167 5.55 0.09 -10.47
CA ASN A 167 6.30 0.90 -11.42
C ASN A 167 5.39 2.02 -11.93
N VAL A 168 5.36 3.13 -11.20
CA VAL A 168 4.43 4.23 -11.48
C VAL A 168 4.56 4.76 -12.91
N PRO A 169 5.76 4.97 -13.49
CA PRO A 169 5.89 5.39 -14.88
C PRO A 169 5.21 4.45 -15.87
N MET A 170 5.41 3.13 -15.74
CA MET A 170 4.80 2.15 -16.64
C MET A 170 3.29 2.10 -16.50
N LEU A 171 2.79 2.13 -15.26
CA LEU A 171 1.37 2.09 -14.96
C LEU A 171 0.65 3.34 -15.49
N THR A 172 1.19 4.52 -15.19
CA THR A 172 0.61 5.81 -15.60
C THR A 172 0.61 5.97 -17.12
N ALA A 173 1.69 5.55 -17.81
CA ALA A 173 1.77 5.61 -19.26
C ALA A 173 0.69 4.78 -19.97
N LYS A 174 0.07 3.83 -19.28
CA LYS A 174 -1.03 3.00 -19.79
C LYS A 174 -2.39 3.35 -19.20
N GLY A 175 -2.49 4.46 -18.46
CA GLY A 175 -3.72 4.92 -17.84
C GLY A 175 -4.22 4.03 -16.71
N ALA A 176 -3.37 3.15 -16.17
CA ALA A 176 -3.72 2.35 -15.00
C ALA A 176 -3.92 3.23 -13.77
N LYS A 177 -4.80 2.79 -12.89
CA LYS A 177 -5.15 3.48 -11.65
C LYS A 177 -5.06 2.52 -10.46
N TYR A 178 -4.83 3.06 -9.29
CA TYR A 178 -5.01 2.31 -8.04
C TYR A 178 -6.38 2.58 -7.43
N PHE A 179 -6.89 3.79 -7.61
CA PHE A 179 -8.22 4.21 -7.22
C PHE A 179 -8.98 4.79 -8.41
N ASP A 180 -10.19 4.30 -8.63
CA ASP A 180 -11.14 4.83 -9.59
C ASP A 180 -12.51 4.95 -8.91
N PRO A 181 -12.97 6.19 -8.64
CA PRO A 181 -14.22 6.39 -7.91
C PRO A 181 -15.43 5.84 -8.65
N GLU A 182 -15.46 5.92 -9.99
CA GLU A 182 -16.58 5.42 -10.76
C GLU A 182 -16.75 3.90 -10.60
N ARG A 183 -15.67 3.15 -10.71
CA ARG A 183 -15.68 1.71 -10.48
C ARG A 183 -15.91 1.38 -9.00
N THR A 184 -15.17 2.03 -8.11
CA THR A 184 -15.18 1.73 -6.67
C THR A 184 -16.54 2.00 -6.03
N TYR A 185 -17.22 3.07 -6.44
CA TYR A 185 -18.54 3.42 -5.90
C TYR A 185 -19.70 2.90 -6.72
N GLY A 186 -19.45 2.12 -7.76
CA GLY A 186 -20.48 1.58 -8.61
C GLY A 186 -21.24 2.63 -9.42
N LEU A 187 -20.55 3.68 -9.87
CA LEU A 187 -21.13 4.75 -10.68
C LEU A 187 -21.18 4.42 -12.17
N LEU A 188 -20.51 3.36 -12.61
CA LEU A 188 -20.62 2.87 -13.98
C LEU A 188 -22.00 2.27 -14.24
N PRO A 189 -22.46 2.23 -15.51
CA PRO A 189 -23.70 1.55 -15.88
C PRO A 189 -23.78 0.14 -15.29
N GLY A 190 -24.79 -0.13 -14.48
CA GLY A 190 -24.92 -1.38 -13.71
C GLY A 190 -24.05 -1.47 -12.45
N GLY A 191 -23.37 -0.40 -12.06
CA GLY A 191 -22.40 -0.38 -10.97
C GLY A 191 -22.89 -0.99 -9.66
N ARG A 192 -23.70 -0.27 -8.90
CA ARG A 192 -24.22 -0.80 -7.61
C ARG A 192 -25.14 -1.99 -7.73
N GLU A 193 -25.95 -2.02 -8.80
CA GLU A 193 -26.85 -3.12 -9.08
C GLU A 193 -26.10 -4.35 -9.57
N ASN A 194 -24.94 -4.12 -10.19
CA ASN A 194 -24.05 -5.20 -10.60
C ASN A 194 -23.15 -5.64 -9.44
N ARG A 195 -23.73 -6.38 -8.50
CA ARG A 195 -23.03 -6.96 -7.34
C ARG A 195 -21.87 -7.90 -7.69
N ASN A 196 -21.62 -8.15 -8.97
CA ASN A 196 -20.48 -8.94 -9.43
C ASN A 196 -19.16 -8.15 -9.44
N ASN A 197 -19.21 -6.83 -9.25
CA ASN A 197 -18.04 -5.96 -9.29
C ASN A 197 -17.77 -5.31 -7.91
N TRP A 198 -17.41 -6.12 -6.96
CA TRP A 198 -16.96 -5.61 -5.68
C TRP A 198 -15.46 -5.30 -5.73
N TYR A 199 -15.13 -4.02 -5.66
CA TYR A 199 -13.77 -3.53 -5.62
C TYR A 199 -13.27 -3.36 -4.18
N ASP A 200 -12.14 -3.98 -3.87
CA ASP A 200 -11.37 -3.79 -2.65
C ASP A 200 -10.00 -3.22 -3.01
N THR A 201 -9.19 -2.89 -2.00
CA THR A 201 -7.82 -2.41 -2.15
C THR A 201 -7.02 -3.27 -3.16
N GLY A 202 -6.52 -2.61 -4.22
CA GLY A 202 -5.75 -3.27 -5.28
C GLY A 202 -6.58 -3.96 -6.37
N SER A 203 -7.92 -3.96 -6.30
CA SER A 203 -8.77 -4.57 -7.33
C SER A 203 -8.76 -3.76 -8.64
N VAL A 204 -8.85 -2.44 -8.56
CA VAL A 204 -8.78 -1.54 -9.73
C VAL A 204 -7.47 -1.74 -10.48
N LEU A 205 -6.35 -1.79 -9.74
CA LEU A 205 -5.02 -2.03 -10.33
C LEU A 205 -4.95 -3.39 -11.04
N LEU A 206 -5.46 -4.46 -10.41
CA LEU A 206 -5.45 -5.79 -11.02
C LEU A 206 -6.25 -5.81 -12.33
N GLU A 207 -7.43 -5.21 -12.34
CA GLU A 207 -8.28 -5.13 -13.53
C GLU A 207 -7.57 -4.39 -14.66
N ASP A 208 -6.95 -3.24 -14.38
CA ASP A 208 -6.21 -2.45 -15.37
C ASP A 208 -5.00 -3.21 -15.93
N ILE A 209 -4.28 -3.96 -15.10
CA ILE A 209 -3.19 -4.83 -15.57
C ILE A 209 -3.72 -5.92 -16.50
N LEU A 210 -4.82 -6.56 -16.14
CA LEU A 210 -5.42 -7.62 -16.96
C LEU A 210 -5.94 -7.09 -18.29
N ALA A 211 -6.55 -5.91 -18.29
CA ALA A 211 -7.09 -5.26 -19.48
C ALA A 211 -5.99 -4.77 -20.45
N ASN A 212 -4.82 -4.40 -19.94
CA ASN A 212 -3.72 -3.84 -20.72
C ASN A 212 -2.64 -4.88 -21.12
N ARG A 213 -2.89 -6.18 -20.98
CA ARG A 213 -1.93 -7.20 -21.44
C ARG A 213 -1.81 -7.19 -22.96
N PRO A 214 -0.59 -7.38 -23.51
CA PRO A 214 0.68 -7.63 -22.83
C PRO A 214 1.47 -6.36 -22.45
N ASN A 215 0.92 -5.18 -22.60
CA ASN A 215 1.64 -3.91 -22.38
C ASN A 215 1.98 -3.64 -20.90
N LEU A 216 1.14 -4.13 -19.97
CA LEU A 216 1.45 -4.18 -18.55
C LEU A 216 1.82 -5.59 -18.15
N ILE A 217 3.02 -5.74 -17.61
CA ILE A 217 3.59 -7.04 -17.23
C ILE A 217 3.69 -7.07 -15.71
N GLY A 218 3.06 -8.07 -15.11
CA GLY A 218 3.15 -8.27 -13.68
C GLY A 218 3.85 -9.58 -13.33
N ARG A 219 4.71 -9.54 -12.31
CA ARG A 219 5.35 -10.72 -11.74
C ARG A 219 4.65 -11.14 -10.45
N HIS A 220 4.16 -12.37 -10.43
CA HIS A 220 3.56 -12.95 -9.23
C HIS A 220 4.64 -13.50 -8.30
N ILE A 221 4.58 -13.09 -7.01
CA ILE A 221 5.43 -13.62 -5.94
C ILE A 221 4.54 -14.09 -4.80
N ASP A 222 4.83 -15.26 -4.24
CA ASP A 222 4.16 -15.70 -3.01
C ASP A 222 4.73 -14.96 -1.80
N ILE A 223 4.02 -13.89 -1.40
CA ILE A 223 4.44 -13.00 -0.32
C ILE A 223 4.49 -13.68 1.05
N ARG A 224 3.83 -14.84 1.24
CA ARG A 224 3.86 -15.59 2.51
C ARG A 224 5.26 -16.04 2.89
N ASN A 225 6.15 -16.18 1.91
CA ASN A 225 7.55 -16.48 2.15
C ASN A 225 8.34 -15.28 2.68
N TYR A 226 7.82 -14.06 2.50
CA TYR A 226 8.52 -12.79 2.79
C TYR A 226 8.08 -12.14 4.08
N LEU A 227 6.88 -12.45 4.56
CA LEU A 227 6.29 -11.72 5.68
C LEU A 227 5.42 -12.59 6.58
N GLU A 228 5.27 -12.11 7.80
CA GLU A 228 4.15 -12.42 8.70
C GLU A 228 3.21 -11.21 8.72
N HIS A 229 1.91 -11.46 8.70
CA HIS A 229 0.88 -10.44 8.67
C HIS A 229 -0.03 -10.55 9.90
N PHE A 230 -0.19 -9.46 10.63
CA PHE A 230 -1.05 -9.42 11.81
C PHE A 230 -2.53 -9.62 11.42
N GLY A 231 -2.92 -9.05 10.29
CA GLY A 231 -4.29 -9.11 9.77
C GLY A 231 -5.25 -8.19 10.51
N SER A 232 -5.84 -7.27 9.77
CA SER A 232 -6.86 -6.34 10.29
C SER A 232 -6.39 -5.45 11.47
N GLY A 233 -5.08 -5.20 11.59
CA GLY A 233 -4.49 -4.45 12.71
C GLY A 233 -5.04 -3.04 12.88
N SER A 234 -5.41 -2.39 11.79
CA SER A 234 -5.99 -1.05 11.78
C SER A 234 -7.49 -0.99 12.05
N TRP A 235 -8.19 -2.12 12.00
CA TRP A 235 -9.66 -2.18 12.06
C TRP A 235 -10.23 -2.37 13.48
N GLN A 236 -9.40 -2.80 14.41
CA GLN A 236 -9.87 -3.22 15.73
C GLN A 236 -9.43 -2.22 16.80
N ASN A 237 -10.33 -1.34 17.22
CA ASN A 237 -10.07 -0.28 18.21
C ASN A 237 -9.60 -0.76 19.59
N ASN A 238 -9.68 -2.05 19.92
CA ASN A 238 -9.39 -2.61 21.26
C ASN A 238 -8.19 -3.57 21.30
N VAL A 239 -7.27 -3.55 20.33
CA VAL A 239 -6.31 -4.63 20.10
C VAL A 239 -4.88 -4.33 20.54
N HIS A 240 -4.64 -3.30 21.38
CA HIS A 240 -3.27 -2.97 21.80
C HIS A 240 -2.54 -4.13 22.48
N MET A 241 -3.23 -4.88 23.33
CA MET A 241 -2.63 -6.05 23.97
C MET A 241 -2.28 -7.14 22.95
N LEU A 242 -3.20 -7.37 21.99
CA LEU A 242 -2.94 -8.34 20.92
C LEU A 242 -1.78 -7.91 20.01
N HIS A 243 -1.61 -6.61 19.74
CA HIS A 243 -0.44 -6.09 19.01
C HIS A 243 0.85 -6.40 19.77
N GLN A 244 0.90 -6.15 21.07
CA GLN A 244 2.08 -6.42 21.89
C GLN A 244 2.43 -7.90 21.96
N GLU A 245 1.42 -8.75 22.18
CA GLU A 245 1.59 -10.21 22.22
C GLU A 245 2.08 -10.75 20.87
N TRP A 246 1.51 -10.27 19.76
CA TRP A 246 1.95 -10.67 18.44
C TRP A 246 3.38 -10.20 18.13
N LEU A 247 3.72 -8.97 18.49
CA LEU A 247 5.07 -8.44 18.34
C LEU A 247 6.08 -9.19 19.20
N GLU A 248 5.73 -9.56 20.42
CA GLU A 248 6.60 -10.36 21.28
C GLU A 248 6.79 -11.77 20.74
N LYS A 249 5.73 -12.40 20.23
CA LYS A 249 5.80 -13.71 19.56
C LYS A 249 6.74 -13.71 18.37
N HIS A 250 6.81 -12.61 17.62
CA HIS A 250 7.60 -12.46 16.40
C HIS A 250 8.80 -11.51 16.56
N LYS A 251 9.30 -11.34 17.80
CA LYS A 251 10.38 -10.39 18.10
C LYS A 251 11.68 -10.64 17.32
N ASP A 252 11.93 -11.88 16.98
CA ASP A 252 13.06 -12.30 16.15
C ASP A 252 13.03 -11.71 14.73
N LEU A 253 11.90 -11.23 14.23
CA LEU A 253 11.78 -10.62 12.91
C LEU A 253 12.14 -9.13 12.90
N TRP A 254 12.07 -8.42 14.05
CA TRP A 254 12.19 -6.96 14.05
C TRP A 254 13.14 -6.39 15.13
N GLN A 255 13.56 -7.15 16.12
CA GLN A 255 14.64 -6.82 17.05
C GLN A 255 15.97 -7.39 16.52
#